data_9cb8f2376fa6881700cb087b4867c060
#
_entry.id   9cb8f2376fa6881700cb087b4867c060
#
_cell.length_a   1.000
_cell.length_b   1.000
_cell.length_c   1.000
_cell.angle_alpha   90.00
_cell.angle_beta   90.00
_cell.angle_gamma   90.00
#
_symmetry.space_group_name_H-M   'P 1'
#
loop_
_entity.id
_entity.type
_entity.pdbx_description
1 polymer ?
#
loop_
_entity_poly.entity_id
_entity_poly.type
_entity_poly.pdbx_seq_one_letter_code
_entity_poly.pdbx_strand_id
1 'polypeptide(L)'
;MNLRAYQRFFTVVRQFLPLAIAYARDRRRYLLVGSSRRVSPEQRRERAQTLLETLLTLGPTFIKLGQLLSTRPDILPPEYVEEFSKLQDRVPPADWQQARVVIEGEIGPVEERFSDFDTESISGASLGQVYYAEVEGDPVAVKVRRPGVEDLVEADLRVIRWTLPVIMYFVDDARSFSLRTLADEFATTIREEMDYRREAEMLTEIKSNFQDQDQIKIPPVVESHSTGRVLTMEYIPGTKIDDIEELDRKGVDRTQLAETLERAYFQMIVEDGVFHADPHPGNLAVQDDGTVVFYDFGMSGRVDPFIQEKIIDFYTAVAEQDIDAILDALIEMGTLSPEADRQVMADVMELAIADARGEDIEQYRVQQIIQQVEDTIYEFPLRLPANLALVLRVATVVEGVCVTLDPDFDFISVATDFLREEGYFEESARQFVRDRANEVQDAARSTMRIPPKLESALDRIEREEFYVRADIEDSDNLFDVLAGRIVLGLFLASGVVSTTVLFAFSTLEATGVAAAGTLFAALLLYRSFRKRRGIRAKPQFTRQQMRQRETGAASESDQPAFGPFDGVDAEEPPDE
;
A
#
# COMPACT_ATOMS: atom_id res chain seq x y z
N MET A 1 1.45 33.89 5.06
CA MET A 1 0.34 33.01 5.56
C MET A 1 -0.72 32.96 4.46
N ASN A 2 -1.05 31.80 3.95
CA ASN A 2 -1.87 31.64 2.73
C ASN A 2 -3.36 31.66 3.10
N LEU A 3 -4.05 32.77 2.85
CA LEU A 3 -5.47 32.98 3.18
C LEU A 3 -6.35 31.88 2.56
N ARG A 4 -5.98 31.38 1.37
CA ARG A 4 -6.64 30.26 0.67
C ARG A 4 -6.62 28.96 1.50
N ALA A 5 -5.49 28.63 2.16
CA ALA A 5 -5.39 27.43 2.99
C ALA A 5 -6.31 27.48 4.22
N TYR A 6 -6.51 28.67 4.84
CA TYR A 6 -7.44 28.83 5.95
C TYR A 6 -8.91 28.71 5.50
N GLN A 7 -9.26 29.35 4.37
CA GLN A 7 -10.60 29.20 3.79
C GLN A 7 -10.89 27.73 3.47
N ARG A 8 -9.91 27.06 2.87
CA ARG A 8 -10.02 25.64 2.53
C ARG A 8 -10.14 24.74 3.76
N PHE A 9 -9.37 25.03 4.81
CA PHE A 9 -9.47 24.36 6.11
C PHE A 9 -10.90 24.43 6.68
N PHE A 10 -11.51 25.62 6.71
CA PHE A 10 -12.88 25.77 7.19
C PHE A 10 -13.89 24.99 6.32
N THR A 11 -13.71 24.99 5.01
CA THR A 11 -14.57 24.22 4.10
C THR A 11 -14.47 22.72 4.39
N VAL A 12 -13.24 22.20 4.49
CA VAL A 12 -12.97 20.78 4.76
C VAL A 12 -13.53 20.38 6.13
N VAL A 13 -13.20 21.15 7.18
CA VAL A 13 -13.68 20.89 8.55
C VAL A 13 -15.20 20.90 8.59
N ARG A 14 -15.88 21.86 7.94
CA ARG A 14 -17.33 21.93 7.89
C ARG A 14 -17.96 20.69 7.24
N GLN A 15 -17.33 20.18 6.18
CA GLN A 15 -17.82 18.99 5.47
C GLN A 15 -17.63 17.70 6.27
N PHE A 16 -16.48 17.56 6.96
CA PHE A 16 -16.20 16.36 7.77
C PHE A 16 -16.83 16.41 9.17
N LEU A 17 -17.24 17.57 9.67
CA LEU A 17 -17.75 17.74 11.03
C LEU A 17 -18.96 16.84 11.35
N PRO A 18 -19.97 16.67 10.48
CA PRO A 18 -21.10 15.77 10.75
C PRO A 18 -20.65 14.32 10.93
N LEU A 19 -19.74 13.84 10.09
CA LEU A 19 -19.16 12.50 10.17
C LEU A 19 -18.34 12.31 11.44
N ALA A 20 -17.50 13.29 11.79
CA ALA A 20 -16.72 13.28 13.02
C ALA A 20 -17.60 13.22 14.27
N ILE A 21 -18.71 13.99 14.31
CA ILE A 21 -19.68 13.98 15.39
C ILE A 21 -20.39 12.61 15.47
N ALA A 22 -20.80 12.03 14.32
CA ALA A 22 -21.42 10.72 14.28
C ALA A 22 -20.48 9.64 14.82
N TYR A 23 -19.21 9.64 14.38
CA TYR A 23 -18.18 8.72 14.86
C TYR A 23 -17.89 8.88 16.36
N ALA A 24 -17.74 10.12 16.85
CA ALA A 24 -17.51 10.40 18.26
C ALA A 24 -18.71 9.94 19.14
N ARG A 25 -19.95 10.08 18.65
CA ARG A 25 -21.17 9.62 19.35
C ARG A 25 -21.21 8.10 19.47
N ASP A 26 -20.74 7.36 18.47
CA ASP A 26 -20.79 5.91 18.51
C ASP A 26 -19.68 5.31 19.37
N ARG A 27 -18.52 5.98 19.43
CA ARG A 27 -17.42 5.54 20.29
C ARG A 27 -17.73 5.67 21.79
N ARG A 28 -18.69 6.57 22.16
CA ARG A 28 -19.14 6.78 23.55
C ARG A 28 -20.64 6.99 23.58
N ARG A 29 -21.36 6.10 24.22
CA ARG A 29 -22.83 6.22 24.40
C ARG A 29 -23.22 7.46 25.19
N TYR A 30 -22.32 7.96 26.05
CA TYR A 30 -22.37 9.25 26.75
C TYR A 30 -20.97 9.83 26.73
N LEU A 31 -20.83 11.13 26.64
CA LEU A 31 -19.56 11.85 26.43
C LEU A 31 -18.40 11.44 27.38
N LEU A 32 -18.68 10.75 28.47
CA LEU A 32 -17.72 10.31 29.48
C LEU A 32 -17.86 8.86 29.96
N VAL A 33 -19.01 8.16 29.74
CA VAL A 33 -19.29 6.83 30.31
C VAL A 33 -20.10 5.96 29.32
N GLY A 34 -19.71 4.70 29.12
CA GLY A 34 -20.48 3.70 28.36
C GLY A 34 -19.61 2.83 27.43
N SER A 35 -20.14 1.65 27.03
CA SER A 35 -19.53 0.79 26.04
C SER A 35 -19.74 1.33 24.62
N SER A 36 -18.81 1.05 23.69
CA SER A 36 -18.92 1.39 22.27
C SER A 36 -20.19 0.74 21.67
N ARG A 37 -20.89 1.48 20.83
CA ARG A 37 -22.04 0.94 20.09
C ARG A 37 -21.53 0.09 18.94
N ARG A 38 -22.05 -1.12 18.77
CA ARG A 38 -21.84 -1.89 17.54
C ARG A 38 -22.63 -1.21 16.42
N VAL A 39 -21.94 -0.74 15.39
CA VAL A 39 -22.55 -0.14 14.19
C VAL A 39 -22.87 -1.27 13.23
N SER A 40 -24.12 -1.32 12.70
CA SER A 40 -24.48 -2.35 11.73
C SER A 40 -23.79 -2.12 10.37
N PRO A 41 -23.64 -3.17 9.53
CA PRO A 41 -23.09 -3.04 8.18
C PRO A 41 -23.84 -2.00 7.33
N GLU A 42 -25.17 -1.93 7.41
CA GLU A 42 -25.97 -0.96 6.69
C GLU A 42 -25.65 0.49 7.11
N GLN A 43 -25.48 0.72 8.42
CA GLN A 43 -25.09 2.04 8.91
C GLN A 43 -23.67 2.42 8.50
N ARG A 44 -22.76 1.45 8.36
CA ARG A 44 -21.42 1.68 7.83
C ARG A 44 -21.47 2.05 6.36
N ARG A 45 -22.29 1.35 5.55
CA ARG A 45 -22.48 1.65 4.13
C ARG A 45 -23.09 3.06 3.92
N GLU A 46 -24.13 3.44 4.67
CA GLU A 46 -24.73 4.79 4.62
C GLU A 46 -23.68 5.88 4.91
N ARG A 47 -22.78 5.64 5.87
CA ARG A 47 -21.69 6.58 6.19
C ARG A 47 -20.63 6.60 5.12
N ALA A 48 -20.30 5.46 4.54
CA ALA A 48 -19.35 5.38 3.43
C ALA A 48 -19.88 6.20 2.23
N GLN A 49 -21.18 6.11 1.92
CA GLN A 49 -21.83 6.93 0.89
C GLN A 49 -21.79 8.43 1.23
N THR A 50 -22.10 8.81 2.46
CA THR A 50 -21.99 10.21 2.89
C THR A 50 -20.54 10.73 2.78
N LEU A 51 -19.57 9.89 3.11
CA LEU A 51 -18.15 10.25 2.98
C LEU A 51 -17.74 10.36 1.51
N LEU A 52 -18.19 9.43 0.65
CA LEU A 52 -17.99 9.49 -0.79
C LEU A 52 -18.51 10.82 -1.37
N GLU A 53 -19.74 11.21 -1.05
CA GLU A 53 -20.33 12.49 -1.49
C GLU A 53 -19.53 13.69 -0.98
N THR A 54 -18.99 13.59 0.25
CA THR A 54 -18.13 14.62 0.82
C THR A 54 -16.82 14.75 0.04
N LEU A 55 -16.18 13.63 -0.32
CA LEU A 55 -14.95 13.62 -1.12
C LEU A 55 -15.20 14.22 -2.52
N LEU A 56 -16.30 13.84 -3.17
CA LEU A 56 -16.71 14.40 -4.47
C LEU A 56 -16.94 15.92 -4.38
N THR A 57 -17.62 16.39 -3.33
CA THR A 57 -17.89 17.82 -3.11
C THR A 57 -16.61 18.62 -2.84
N LEU A 58 -15.63 18.01 -2.18
CA LEU A 58 -14.34 18.64 -1.89
C LEU A 58 -13.44 18.73 -3.11
N GLY A 59 -13.68 17.90 -4.12
CA GLY A 59 -13.05 17.97 -5.43
C GLY A 59 -11.76 17.15 -5.57
N PRO A 60 -10.93 17.47 -6.60
CA PRO A 60 -9.91 16.59 -7.15
C PRO A 60 -8.99 15.92 -6.13
N THR A 61 -8.42 16.70 -5.22
CA THR A 61 -7.49 16.19 -4.18
C THR A 61 -8.13 15.11 -3.32
N PHE A 62 -9.39 15.34 -2.90
CA PHE A 62 -10.09 14.42 -2.03
C PHE A 62 -10.67 13.22 -2.78
N ILE A 63 -10.98 13.36 -4.07
CA ILE A 63 -11.33 12.24 -4.96
C ILE A 63 -10.14 11.28 -5.03
N LYS A 64 -8.93 11.78 -5.32
CA LYS A 64 -7.71 10.97 -5.37
C LYS A 64 -7.35 10.35 -4.01
N LEU A 65 -7.56 11.09 -2.91
CA LEU A 65 -7.42 10.51 -1.57
C LEU A 65 -8.38 9.34 -1.34
N GLY A 66 -9.63 9.47 -1.79
CA GLY A 66 -10.62 8.40 -1.69
C GLY A 66 -10.27 7.19 -2.56
N GLN A 67 -9.73 7.40 -3.77
CA GLN A 67 -9.24 6.34 -4.64
C GLN A 67 -8.05 5.59 -3.97
N LEU A 68 -7.10 6.30 -3.37
CA LEU A 68 -6.01 5.67 -2.62
C LEU A 68 -6.54 4.90 -1.39
N LEU A 69 -7.50 5.46 -0.67
CA LEU A 69 -8.14 4.80 0.48
C LEU A 69 -8.91 3.53 0.09
N SER A 70 -9.47 3.45 -1.12
CA SER A 70 -10.16 2.25 -1.61
C SER A 70 -9.23 1.05 -1.80
N THR A 71 -7.91 1.27 -1.85
CA THR A 71 -6.89 0.21 -1.95
C THR A 71 -6.36 -0.25 -0.60
N ARG A 72 -6.88 0.29 0.50
CA ARG A 72 -6.33 0.10 1.85
C ARG A 72 -7.34 -0.54 2.82
N PRO A 73 -7.62 -1.85 2.66
CA PRO A 73 -8.52 -2.59 3.56
C PRO A 73 -7.97 -2.70 5.00
N ASP A 74 -6.66 -2.47 5.19
CA ASP A 74 -6.02 -2.38 6.50
C ASP A 74 -6.43 -1.11 7.29
N ILE A 75 -6.87 -0.07 6.59
CA ILE A 75 -7.28 1.22 7.18
C ILE A 75 -8.80 1.32 7.27
N LEU A 76 -9.50 0.93 6.21
CA LEU A 76 -10.95 1.10 6.07
C LEU A 76 -11.71 -0.23 6.16
N PRO A 77 -12.92 -0.22 6.77
CA PRO A 77 -13.81 -1.38 6.70
C PRO A 77 -14.24 -1.70 5.25
N PRO A 78 -14.56 -2.98 4.95
CA PRO A 78 -14.91 -3.41 3.58
C PRO A 78 -16.02 -2.58 2.92
N GLU A 79 -17.02 -2.14 3.67
CA GLU A 79 -18.13 -1.34 3.16
C GLU A 79 -17.68 0.04 2.63
N TYR A 80 -16.59 0.60 3.19
CA TYR A 80 -16.01 1.85 2.71
C TYR A 80 -15.15 1.63 1.47
N VAL A 81 -14.38 0.54 1.44
CA VAL A 81 -13.59 0.14 0.27
C VAL A 81 -14.50 -0.05 -0.95
N GLU A 82 -15.63 -0.80 -0.78
CA GLU A 82 -16.64 -1.02 -1.83
C GLU A 82 -17.27 0.29 -2.34
N GLU A 83 -17.61 1.22 -1.45
CA GLU A 83 -18.18 2.50 -1.87
C GLU A 83 -17.14 3.40 -2.54
N PHE A 84 -15.91 3.40 -2.08
CA PHE A 84 -14.84 4.25 -2.64
C PHE A 84 -14.29 3.73 -3.96
N SER A 85 -14.41 2.43 -4.26
CA SER A 85 -14.08 1.88 -5.57
C SER A 85 -14.95 2.47 -6.70
N LYS A 86 -16.11 3.08 -6.35
CA LYS A 86 -16.99 3.79 -7.28
C LYS A 86 -16.50 5.21 -7.63
N LEU A 87 -15.43 5.71 -6.97
CA LEU A 87 -14.86 7.01 -7.27
C LEU A 87 -14.23 7.00 -8.66
N GLN A 88 -14.91 7.62 -9.60
CA GLN A 88 -14.42 7.85 -10.95
C GLN A 88 -13.92 9.29 -11.08
N ASP A 89 -12.96 9.52 -11.96
CA ASP A 89 -12.38 10.84 -12.24
C ASP A 89 -13.33 11.75 -13.07
N ARG A 90 -14.63 11.76 -12.73
CA ARG A 90 -15.63 12.61 -13.40
C ARG A 90 -15.71 13.97 -12.73
N VAL A 91 -14.79 14.85 -13.12
CA VAL A 91 -14.85 16.26 -12.73
C VAL A 91 -15.31 17.09 -13.94
N PRO A 92 -16.28 18.01 -13.80
CA PRO A 92 -16.70 18.85 -14.91
C PRO A 92 -15.50 19.55 -15.56
N PRO A 93 -15.45 19.67 -16.89
CA PRO A 93 -14.34 20.31 -17.58
C PRO A 93 -14.16 21.78 -17.13
N ALA A 94 -12.92 22.25 -17.07
CA ALA A 94 -12.61 23.65 -16.84
C ALA A 94 -12.87 24.46 -18.14
N ASP A 95 -13.03 25.76 -17.97
CA ASP A 95 -13.21 26.69 -19.09
C ASP A 95 -12.02 26.62 -20.04
N TRP A 96 -12.30 26.55 -21.34
CA TRP A 96 -11.29 26.52 -22.42
C TRP A 96 -10.27 27.65 -22.33
N GLN A 97 -10.72 28.87 -22.05
CA GLN A 97 -9.81 30.02 -21.98
C GLN A 97 -8.75 29.87 -20.92
N GLN A 98 -9.09 29.17 -19.82
CA GLN A 98 -8.13 28.89 -18.78
C GLN A 98 -7.16 27.76 -19.17
N ALA A 99 -7.64 26.72 -19.86
CA ALA A 99 -6.79 25.66 -20.40
C ALA A 99 -5.82 26.19 -21.47
N ARG A 100 -6.32 27.05 -22.37
CA ARG A 100 -5.51 27.74 -23.38
C ARG A 100 -4.31 28.47 -22.74
N VAL A 101 -4.52 29.21 -21.67
CA VAL A 101 -3.43 29.92 -20.96
C VAL A 101 -2.34 28.95 -20.48
N VAL A 102 -2.71 27.74 -20.05
CA VAL A 102 -1.72 26.71 -19.67
C VAL A 102 -0.95 26.22 -20.89
N ILE A 103 -1.65 25.88 -21.97
CA ILE A 103 -1.03 25.40 -23.23
C ILE A 103 -0.06 26.45 -23.77
N GLU A 104 -0.53 27.69 -23.93
CA GLU A 104 0.27 28.79 -24.51
C GLU A 104 1.47 29.15 -23.63
N GLY A 105 1.32 29.05 -22.32
CA GLY A 105 2.42 29.28 -21.37
C GLY A 105 3.51 28.21 -21.39
N GLU A 106 3.18 26.99 -21.81
CA GLU A 106 4.09 25.83 -21.80
C GLU A 106 4.73 25.60 -23.19
N ILE A 107 3.95 25.65 -24.26
CA ILE A 107 4.41 25.24 -25.57
C ILE A 107 4.26 26.33 -26.67
N GLY A 108 3.70 27.49 -26.32
CA GLY A 108 3.47 28.60 -27.25
C GLY A 108 2.05 28.67 -27.80
N PRO A 109 1.76 29.66 -28.69
CA PRO A 109 0.41 29.88 -29.18
C PRO A 109 -0.21 28.66 -29.83
N VAL A 110 -1.47 28.35 -29.47
CA VAL A 110 -2.17 27.15 -29.94
C VAL A 110 -2.20 27.09 -31.48
N GLU A 111 -2.49 28.21 -32.13
CA GLU A 111 -2.61 28.31 -33.58
C GLU A 111 -1.28 28.14 -34.34
N GLU A 112 -0.13 28.23 -33.62
CA GLU A 112 1.20 28.00 -34.20
C GLU A 112 1.68 26.57 -33.98
N ARG A 113 1.13 25.92 -32.95
CA ARG A 113 1.55 24.58 -32.51
C ARG A 113 0.69 23.47 -33.09
N PHE A 114 -0.59 23.73 -33.30
CA PHE A 114 -1.55 22.75 -33.78
C PHE A 114 -2.14 23.25 -35.12
N SER A 115 -2.30 22.33 -36.07
CA SER A 115 -2.95 22.63 -37.35
C SER A 115 -4.47 22.76 -37.21
N ASP A 116 -5.05 22.00 -36.26
CA ASP A 116 -6.43 22.11 -35.79
C ASP A 116 -6.49 21.83 -34.31
N PHE A 117 -7.46 22.43 -33.59
CA PHE A 117 -7.65 22.23 -32.15
C PHE A 117 -9.12 22.33 -31.76
N ASP A 118 -9.71 21.22 -31.29
CA ASP A 118 -11.06 21.25 -30.77
C ASP A 118 -11.06 21.84 -29.36
N THR A 119 -11.85 22.87 -29.15
CA THR A 119 -11.96 23.57 -27.85
C THR A 119 -12.91 22.91 -26.88
N GLU A 120 -13.65 21.88 -27.30
CA GLU A 120 -14.46 21.03 -26.44
C GLU A 120 -13.62 19.84 -25.94
N SER A 121 -13.57 19.65 -24.63
CA SER A 121 -12.77 18.54 -24.10
C SER A 121 -13.45 17.20 -24.34
N ILE A 122 -12.71 16.22 -24.84
CA ILE A 122 -13.19 14.85 -25.07
C ILE A 122 -13.29 14.05 -23.75
N SER A 123 -12.49 14.41 -22.75
CA SER A 123 -12.52 13.77 -21.41
C SER A 123 -12.08 14.76 -20.32
N GLY A 124 -12.70 14.62 -19.15
CA GLY A 124 -12.29 15.32 -17.94
C GLY A 124 -11.69 14.33 -16.94
N ALA A 125 -10.44 14.56 -16.54
CA ALA A 125 -9.79 13.89 -15.43
C ALA A 125 -9.84 14.75 -14.16
N SER A 126 -9.54 14.17 -13.00
CA SER A 126 -9.53 14.92 -11.73
C SER A 126 -8.57 16.09 -11.75
N LEU A 127 -7.33 15.89 -12.22
CA LEU A 127 -6.26 16.89 -12.23
C LEU A 127 -6.04 17.54 -13.62
N GLY A 128 -6.66 17.00 -14.67
CA GLY A 128 -6.48 17.43 -16.06
C GLY A 128 -7.76 17.39 -16.88
N GLN A 129 -7.62 17.64 -18.17
CA GLN A 129 -8.64 17.44 -19.20
C GLN A 129 -7.96 17.19 -20.54
N VAL A 130 -8.62 16.44 -21.40
CA VAL A 130 -8.06 15.99 -22.68
C VAL A 130 -8.83 16.63 -23.82
N TYR A 131 -8.10 17.13 -24.81
CA TYR A 131 -8.63 17.72 -26.03
C TYR A 131 -8.18 16.92 -27.26
N TYR A 132 -8.97 16.99 -28.30
CA TYR A 132 -8.55 16.56 -29.64
C TYR A 132 -7.85 17.70 -30.37
N ALA A 133 -6.76 17.38 -31.04
CA ALA A 133 -6.06 18.33 -31.90
C ALA A 133 -5.36 17.62 -33.06
N GLU A 134 -4.75 18.37 -33.94
CA GLU A 134 -3.90 17.85 -35.01
C GLU A 134 -2.53 18.56 -35.01
N VAL A 135 -1.47 17.75 -35.14
CA VAL A 135 -0.09 18.23 -35.30
C VAL A 135 0.38 17.82 -36.70
N GLU A 136 0.65 18.80 -37.56
CA GLU A 136 1.07 18.57 -38.97
C GLU A 136 0.06 17.69 -39.76
N GLY A 137 -1.19 17.62 -39.31
CA GLY A 137 -2.27 16.84 -39.92
C GLY A 137 -2.47 15.46 -39.29
N ASP A 138 -1.62 15.06 -38.34
CA ASP A 138 -1.78 13.81 -37.58
C ASP A 138 -2.65 14.05 -36.32
N PRO A 139 -3.64 13.18 -36.04
CA PRO A 139 -4.54 13.34 -34.91
C PRO A 139 -3.81 13.07 -33.58
N VAL A 140 -4.00 13.99 -32.61
CA VAL A 140 -3.39 13.89 -31.29
C VAL A 140 -4.41 14.14 -30.17
N ALA A 141 -4.17 13.50 -29.03
CA ALA A 141 -4.83 13.80 -27.76
C ALA A 141 -3.91 14.71 -26.93
N VAL A 142 -4.45 15.85 -26.49
CA VAL A 142 -3.71 16.84 -25.69
C VAL A 142 -4.27 16.87 -24.28
N LYS A 143 -3.56 16.25 -23.34
CA LYS A 143 -3.87 16.25 -21.90
C LYS A 143 -3.29 17.50 -21.27
N VAL A 144 -4.16 18.33 -20.70
CA VAL A 144 -3.79 19.63 -20.12
C VAL A 144 -4.11 19.65 -18.65
N ARG A 145 -3.15 20.01 -17.80
CA ARG A 145 -3.37 20.14 -16.37
C ARG A 145 -4.32 21.29 -16.06
N ARG A 146 -5.25 21.07 -15.13
CA ARG A 146 -6.24 22.08 -14.76
C ARG A 146 -5.58 23.32 -14.18
N PRO A 147 -5.97 24.50 -14.62
CA PRO A 147 -5.46 25.76 -14.10
C PRO A 147 -5.68 25.89 -12.59
N GLY A 148 -4.61 26.22 -11.85
CA GLY A 148 -4.67 26.44 -10.40
C GLY A 148 -4.85 25.19 -9.55
N VAL A 149 -4.83 23.98 -10.12
CA VAL A 149 -4.93 22.71 -9.38
C VAL A 149 -3.75 22.51 -8.42
N GLU A 150 -2.56 22.96 -8.76
CA GLU A 150 -1.37 22.92 -7.90
C GLU A 150 -1.59 23.68 -6.59
N ASP A 151 -2.07 24.91 -6.68
CA ASP A 151 -2.38 25.73 -5.51
C ASP A 151 -3.46 25.09 -4.64
N LEU A 152 -4.46 24.45 -5.26
CA LEU A 152 -5.53 23.74 -4.59
C LEU A 152 -4.99 22.52 -3.85
N VAL A 153 -4.24 21.66 -4.54
CA VAL A 153 -3.63 20.45 -3.99
C VAL A 153 -2.70 20.80 -2.82
N GLU A 154 -1.82 21.78 -2.97
CA GLU A 154 -0.93 22.20 -1.89
C GLU A 154 -1.68 22.81 -0.69
N ALA A 155 -2.82 23.46 -0.92
CA ALA A 155 -3.67 23.92 0.18
C ALA A 155 -4.33 22.72 0.89
N ASP A 156 -4.84 21.74 0.15
CA ASP A 156 -5.49 20.55 0.68
C ASP A 156 -4.50 19.65 1.45
N LEU A 157 -3.29 19.44 0.91
CA LEU A 157 -2.24 18.70 1.60
C LEU A 157 -1.85 19.36 2.94
N ARG A 158 -1.86 20.69 3.01
CA ARG A 158 -1.66 21.40 4.28
C ARG A 158 -2.81 21.14 5.25
N VAL A 159 -4.05 21.16 4.77
CA VAL A 159 -5.23 20.86 5.60
C VAL A 159 -5.15 19.42 6.13
N ILE A 160 -4.81 18.46 5.30
CA ILE A 160 -4.62 17.05 5.70
C ILE A 160 -3.55 16.96 6.80
N ARG A 161 -2.38 17.59 6.63
CA ARG A 161 -1.32 17.61 7.65
C ARG A 161 -1.76 18.26 8.97
N TRP A 162 -2.58 19.30 8.93
CA TRP A 162 -3.08 19.95 10.15
C TRP A 162 -4.14 19.13 10.87
N THR A 163 -4.96 18.37 10.12
CA THR A 163 -6.04 17.55 10.71
C THR A 163 -5.56 16.17 11.16
N LEU A 164 -4.52 15.64 10.53
CA LEU A 164 -3.98 14.29 10.80
C LEU A 164 -3.65 14.04 12.28
N PRO A 165 -2.94 14.92 13.03
CA PRO A 165 -2.66 14.71 14.46
C PRO A 165 -3.94 14.63 15.30
N VAL A 166 -4.99 15.36 14.90
CA VAL A 166 -6.28 15.33 15.59
C VAL A 166 -6.97 13.98 15.37
N ILE A 167 -6.97 13.47 14.13
CA ILE A 167 -7.52 12.16 13.79
C ILE A 167 -6.77 11.06 14.54
N MET A 168 -5.43 11.09 14.51
CA MET A 168 -4.55 10.12 15.17
C MET A 168 -4.76 10.05 16.68
N TYR A 169 -5.17 11.14 17.32
CA TYR A 169 -5.50 11.14 18.76
C TYR A 169 -6.69 10.22 19.10
N PHE A 170 -7.58 9.98 18.13
CA PHE A 170 -8.80 9.17 18.32
C PHE A 170 -8.67 7.73 17.83
N VAL A 171 -7.57 7.33 17.18
CA VAL A 171 -7.31 5.98 16.71
C VAL A 171 -6.21 5.31 17.54
N ASP A 172 -6.07 3.99 17.41
CA ASP A 172 -4.99 3.24 18.06
C ASP A 172 -3.62 3.50 17.42
N ASP A 173 -2.54 3.11 18.11
CA ASP A 173 -1.17 3.39 17.69
C ASP A 173 -0.84 2.72 16.33
N ALA A 174 -1.37 1.52 16.04
CA ALA A 174 -1.13 0.82 14.78
C ALA A 174 -1.78 1.56 13.60
N ARG A 175 -3.06 1.92 13.71
CA ARG A 175 -3.75 2.71 12.68
C ARG A 175 -3.20 4.12 12.53
N SER A 176 -2.71 4.71 13.62
CA SER A 176 -2.04 6.01 13.57
C SER A 176 -0.78 5.98 12.71
N PHE A 177 0.00 4.88 12.80
CA PHE A 177 1.16 4.68 11.94
C PHE A 177 0.74 4.55 10.46
N SER A 178 -0.25 3.69 10.16
CA SER A 178 -0.76 3.50 8.80
C SER A 178 -1.31 4.79 8.21
N LEU A 179 -2.05 5.60 8.97
CA LEU A 179 -2.58 6.88 8.51
C LEU A 179 -1.49 7.93 8.22
N ARG A 180 -0.40 7.92 8.98
CA ARG A 180 0.73 8.81 8.72
C ARG A 180 1.44 8.42 7.43
N THR A 181 1.76 7.15 7.28
CA THR A 181 2.39 6.60 6.07
C THR A 181 1.55 6.89 4.84
N LEU A 182 0.23 6.65 4.92
CA LEU A 182 -0.71 6.94 3.84
C LEU A 182 -0.73 8.44 3.47
N ALA A 183 -0.70 9.34 4.45
CA ALA A 183 -0.71 10.79 4.16
C ALA A 183 0.58 11.26 3.49
N ASP A 184 1.72 10.67 3.84
CA ASP A 184 3.01 10.97 3.22
C ASP A 184 3.08 10.37 1.81
N GLU A 185 2.62 9.12 1.62
CA GLU A 185 2.47 8.45 0.34
C GLU A 185 1.55 9.25 -0.59
N PHE A 186 0.36 9.62 -0.12
CA PHE A 186 -0.58 10.44 -0.89
C PHE A 186 0.02 11.77 -1.33
N ALA A 187 0.74 12.46 -0.43
CA ALA A 187 1.37 13.73 -0.76
C ALA A 187 2.46 13.60 -1.83
N THR A 188 3.10 12.46 -1.93
CA THR A 188 4.08 12.15 -2.98
C THR A 188 3.37 11.81 -4.28
N THR A 189 2.46 10.84 -4.25
CA THR A 189 1.74 10.35 -5.43
C THR A 189 0.97 11.45 -6.16
N ILE A 190 0.24 12.32 -5.42
CA ILE A 190 -0.54 13.38 -6.08
C ILE A 190 0.34 14.45 -6.74
N ARG A 191 1.57 14.69 -6.22
CA ARG A 191 2.53 15.58 -6.87
C ARG A 191 3.14 14.96 -8.12
N GLU A 192 3.43 13.66 -8.06
CA GLU A 192 3.91 12.90 -9.20
C GLU A 192 2.87 12.85 -10.32
N GLU A 193 1.60 12.65 -10.00
CA GLU A 193 0.49 12.67 -10.97
C GLU A 193 0.26 14.05 -11.61
N MET A 194 0.69 15.12 -10.96
CA MET A 194 0.67 16.46 -11.56
C MET A 194 1.83 16.73 -12.53
N ASP A 195 2.87 15.91 -12.57
CA ASP A 195 3.99 16.09 -13.52
C ASP A 195 3.86 15.13 -14.71
N TYR A 196 3.32 15.63 -15.79
CA TYR A 196 3.08 14.84 -17.01
C TYR A 196 4.36 14.35 -17.72
N ARG A 197 5.55 14.83 -17.33
CA ARG A 197 6.81 14.24 -17.83
C ARG A 197 6.94 12.81 -17.37
N ARG A 198 6.57 12.53 -16.11
CA ARG A 198 6.59 11.18 -15.58
C ARG A 198 5.62 10.26 -16.31
N GLU A 199 4.41 10.75 -16.59
CA GLU A 199 3.43 10.01 -17.39
C GLU A 199 3.97 9.71 -18.80
N ALA A 200 4.61 10.69 -19.44
CA ALA A 200 5.25 10.52 -20.75
C ALA A 200 6.40 9.49 -20.73
N GLU A 201 7.22 9.52 -19.68
CA GLU A 201 8.31 8.54 -19.47
C GLU A 201 7.76 7.13 -19.31
N MET A 202 6.75 6.94 -18.46
CA MET A 202 6.13 5.64 -18.20
C MET A 202 5.45 5.09 -19.46
N LEU A 203 4.70 5.95 -20.17
CA LEU A 203 4.06 5.61 -21.44
C LEU A 203 5.09 5.16 -22.48
N THR A 204 6.21 5.87 -22.60
CA THR A 204 7.28 5.52 -23.53
C THR A 204 7.96 4.21 -23.16
N GLU A 205 8.22 3.99 -21.86
CA GLU A 205 8.83 2.75 -21.35
C GLU A 205 7.92 1.54 -21.61
N ILE A 206 6.64 1.60 -21.21
CA ILE A 206 5.70 0.52 -21.42
C ILE A 206 5.47 0.28 -22.94
N LYS A 207 5.37 1.34 -23.74
CA LYS A 207 5.28 1.21 -25.19
C LYS A 207 6.47 0.44 -25.78
N SER A 208 7.69 0.68 -25.28
CA SER A 208 8.87 -0.03 -25.77
C SER A 208 8.85 -1.52 -25.46
N ASN A 209 8.22 -1.92 -24.34
CA ASN A 209 8.08 -3.32 -23.94
C ASN A 209 7.10 -4.10 -24.82
N PHE A 210 6.13 -3.41 -25.42
CA PHE A 210 5.12 -4.00 -26.30
C PHE A 210 5.35 -3.75 -27.80
N GLN A 211 6.55 -3.26 -28.20
CA GLN A 211 6.82 -2.90 -29.60
C GLN A 211 6.67 -4.05 -30.61
N ASP A 212 6.86 -5.29 -30.17
CA ASP A 212 6.80 -6.49 -31.01
C ASP A 212 5.43 -7.22 -30.90
N GLN A 213 4.44 -6.60 -30.24
CA GLN A 213 3.10 -7.18 -30.03
C GLN A 213 2.03 -6.36 -30.73
N ASP A 214 1.51 -6.89 -31.82
CA ASP A 214 0.49 -6.23 -32.65
C ASP A 214 -0.87 -6.10 -31.96
N GLN A 215 -1.14 -6.92 -30.93
CA GLN A 215 -2.42 -6.94 -30.19
C GLN A 215 -2.53 -5.86 -29.12
N ILE A 216 -1.43 -5.16 -28.80
CA ILE A 216 -1.37 -4.10 -27.79
C ILE A 216 -0.93 -2.81 -28.43
N LYS A 217 -1.66 -1.74 -28.21
CA LYS A 217 -1.34 -0.42 -28.73
C LYS A 217 -1.27 0.63 -27.62
N ILE A 218 -0.15 1.31 -27.57
CA ILE A 218 0.13 2.37 -26.60
C ILE A 218 0.48 3.63 -27.40
N PRO A 219 -0.24 4.75 -27.17
CA PRO A 219 -0.03 5.98 -27.92
C PRO A 219 1.41 6.50 -27.81
N PRO A 220 2.13 6.78 -28.88
CA PRO A 220 3.40 7.48 -28.80
C PRO A 220 3.24 8.93 -28.33
N VAL A 221 4.20 9.38 -27.52
CA VAL A 221 4.28 10.77 -27.05
C VAL A 221 4.84 11.68 -28.14
N VAL A 222 4.25 12.85 -28.32
CA VAL A 222 4.78 13.92 -29.15
C VAL A 222 5.63 14.85 -28.27
N GLU A 223 6.92 14.52 -28.12
CA GLU A 223 7.84 15.20 -27.18
C GLU A 223 7.91 16.72 -27.37
N SER A 224 7.91 17.20 -28.64
CA SER A 224 7.96 18.63 -28.97
C SER A 224 6.73 19.42 -28.49
N HIS A 225 5.64 18.73 -28.14
CA HIS A 225 4.37 19.28 -27.65
C HIS A 225 4.02 18.81 -26.24
N SER A 226 5.02 18.25 -25.51
CA SER A 226 4.84 17.73 -24.17
C SER A 226 5.76 18.42 -23.16
N THR A 227 5.23 18.70 -21.97
CA THR A 227 5.90 19.37 -20.85
C THR A 227 5.40 18.78 -19.51
N GLY A 228 5.77 19.35 -18.36
CA GLY A 228 5.20 18.92 -17.08
C GLY A 228 3.71 19.27 -16.88
N ARG A 229 3.09 20.05 -17.76
CA ARG A 229 1.68 20.49 -17.64
C ARG A 229 0.83 20.18 -18.87
N VAL A 230 1.45 19.81 -19.97
CA VAL A 230 0.80 19.43 -21.22
C VAL A 230 1.44 18.14 -21.69
N LEU A 231 0.63 17.11 -21.94
CA LEU A 231 1.06 15.86 -22.54
C LEU A 231 0.32 15.68 -23.85
N THR A 232 1.05 15.59 -24.93
CA THR A 232 0.51 15.35 -26.28
C THR A 232 0.93 13.96 -26.75
N MET A 233 -0.04 13.17 -27.16
CA MET A 233 0.18 11.81 -27.66
C MET A 233 -0.68 11.55 -28.88
N GLU A 234 -0.39 10.52 -29.67
CA GLU A 234 -1.22 10.10 -30.79
C GLU A 234 -2.67 9.84 -30.31
N TYR A 235 -3.64 10.32 -31.07
CA TYR A 235 -5.04 10.00 -30.81
C TYR A 235 -5.38 8.67 -31.50
N ILE A 236 -5.66 7.65 -30.70
CA ILE A 236 -6.03 6.32 -31.19
C ILE A 236 -7.51 6.12 -30.90
N PRO A 237 -8.38 6.02 -31.92
CA PRO A 237 -9.80 5.72 -31.70
C PRO A 237 -9.99 4.25 -31.32
N GLY A 238 -11.00 3.99 -30.48
CA GLY A 238 -11.38 2.64 -30.08
C GLY A 238 -12.76 2.60 -29.41
N THR A 239 -13.33 1.42 -29.34
CA THR A 239 -14.55 1.13 -28.55
C THR A 239 -14.15 0.90 -27.10
N LYS A 240 -14.89 1.42 -26.14
CA LYS A 240 -14.63 1.13 -24.73
C LYS A 240 -14.69 -0.36 -24.48
N ILE A 241 -13.77 -0.87 -23.66
CA ILE A 241 -13.65 -2.31 -23.41
C ILE A 241 -14.89 -2.91 -22.71
N ASP A 242 -15.68 -2.09 -22.01
CA ASP A 242 -16.92 -2.48 -21.32
C ASP A 242 -18.19 -2.27 -22.16
N ASP A 243 -18.07 -1.78 -23.39
CA ASP A 243 -19.18 -1.66 -24.33
C ASP A 243 -19.40 -2.97 -25.11
N ILE A 244 -19.91 -3.96 -24.39
CA ILE A 244 -20.09 -5.32 -24.89
C ILE A 244 -20.97 -5.37 -26.16
N GLU A 245 -22.03 -4.53 -26.20
CA GLU A 245 -22.93 -4.51 -27.36
C GLU A 245 -22.22 -4.04 -28.63
N GLU A 246 -21.36 -3.05 -28.52
CA GLU A 246 -20.58 -2.52 -29.62
C GLU A 246 -19.48 -3.50 -30.07
N LEU A 247 -18.78 -4.14 -29.10
CA LEU A 247 -17.77 -5.17 -29.38
C LEU A 247 -18.39 -6.37 -30.14
N ASP A 248 -19.55 -6.86 -29.66
CA ASP A 248 -20.27 -7.95 -30.35
C ASP A 248 -20.73 -7.55 -31.76
N ARG A 249 -21.18 -6.29 -31.95
CA ARG A 249 -21.56 -5.77 -33.27
C ARG A 249 -20.40 -5.70 -34.25
N LYS A 250 -19.19 -5.44 -33.75
CA LYS A 250 -17.94 -5.41 -34.52
C LYS A 250 -17.34 -6.79 -34.75
N GLY A 251 -17.87 -7.80 -34.06
CA GLY A 251 -17.41 -9.19 -34.19
C GLY A 251 -16.08 -9.46 -33.47
N VAL A 252 -15.77 -8.68 -32.44
CA VAL A 252 -14.57 -8.89 -31.60
C VAL A 252 -14.74 -10.16 -30.77
N ASP A 253 -13.73 -11.01 -30.76
CA ASP A 253 -13.67 -12.18 -29.88
C ASP A 253 -13.33 -11.75 -28.44
N ARG A 254 -14.36 -11.76 -27.57
CA ARG A 254 -14.24 -11.26 -26.21
C ARG A 254 -13.42 -12.16 -25.29
N THR A 255 -13.44 -13.47 -25.51
CA THR A 255 -12.60 -14.42 -24.78
C THR A 255 -11.13 -14.19 -25.09
N GLN A 256 -10.77 -14.09 -26.38
CA GLN A 256 -9.41 -13.74 -26.78
C GLN A 256 -8.99 -12.36 -26.30
N LEU A 257 -9.91 -11.39 -26.28
CA LEU A 257 -9.65 -10.05 -25.75
C LEU A 257 -9.32 -10.08 -24.26
N ALA A 258 -10.07 -10.87 -23.45
CA ALA A 258 -9.81 -11.05 -22.02
C ALA A 258 -8.44 -11.70 -21.77
N GLU A 259 -8.11 -12.75 -22.52
CA GLU A 259 -6.79 -13.40 -22.46
C GLU A 259 -5.66 -12.43 -22.82
N THR A 260 -5.83 -11.64 -23.89
CA THR A 260 -4.83 -10.63 -24.30
C THR A 260 -4.62 -9.58 -23.23
N LEU A 261 -5.69 -9.10 -22.62
CA LEU A 261 -5.62 -8.11 -21.54
C LEU A 261 -4.87 -8.65 -20.32
N GLU A 262 -5.23 -9.84 -19.86
CA GLU A 262 -4.57 -10.45 -18.70
C GLU A 262 -3.08 -10.71 -18.96
N ARG A 263 -2.75 -11.31 -20.10
CA ARG A 263 -1.36 -11.54 -20.51
C ARG A 263 -0.54 -10.25 -20.55
N ALA A 264 -1.10 -9.17 -21.06
CA ALA A 264 -0.44 -7.86 -21.07
C ALA A 264 -0.14 -7.36 -19.65
N TYR A 265 -1.07 -7.50 -18.71
CA TYR A 265 -0.84 -7.13 -17.32
C TYR A 265 0.15 -8.05 -16.61
N PHE A 266 0.10 -9.34 -16.90
CA PHE A 266 1.07 -10.30 -16.38
C PHE A 266 2.49 -9.95 -16.84
N GLN A 267 2.69 -9.69 -18.13
CA GLN A 267 3.97 -9.23 -18.65
C GLN A 267 4.44 -7.94 -17.96
N MET A 268 3.60 -6.91 -17.88
CA MET A 268 3.94 -5.65 -17.23
C MET A 268 4.40 -5.85 -15.78
N ILE A 269 3.75 -6.74 -15.03
CA ILE A 269 4.00 -6.95 -13.60
C ILE A 269 5.18 -7.89 -13.39
N VAL A 270 5.20 -9.03 -14.08
CA VAL A 270 6.10 -10.15 -13.80
C VAL A 270 7.42 -10.03 -14.57
N GLU A 271 7.39 -9.53 -15.82
CA GLU A 271 8.58 -9.43 -16.66
C GLU A 271 9.15 -8.01 -16.65
N ASP A 272 8.33 -7.02 -17.00
CA ASP A 272 8.80 -5.65 -17.20
C ASP A 272 9.05 -4.93 -15.87
N GLY A 273 8.32 -5.31 -14.81
CA GLY A 273 8.38 -4.66 -13.50
C GLY A 273 7.81 -3.24 -13.51
N VAL A 274 7.16 -2.84 -14.60
CA VAL A 274 6.51 -1.54 -14.80
C VAL A 274 5.13 -1.79 -15.37
N PHE A 275 4.09 -1.27 -14.71
CA PHE A 275 2.73 -1.57 -15.08
C PHE A 275 1.80 -0.36 -15.01
N HIS A 276 0.79 -0.39 -15.86
CA HIS A 276 -0.36 0.51 -15.81
C HIS A 276 -1.20 0.19 -14.57
N ALA A 277 -1.34 1.14 -13.63
CA ALA A 277 -1.92 0.87 -12.32
C ALA A 277 -3.41 1.25 -12.20
N ASP A 278 -4.06 1.67 -13.28
CA ASP A 278 -5.49 2.02 -13.30
C ASP A 278 -6.24 1.36 -14.47
N PRO A 279 -6.43 0.02 -14.45
CA PRO A 279 -7.09 -0.75 -15.52
C PRO A 279 -8.61 -0.53 -15.59
N HIS A 280 -9.06 0.69 -15.28
CA HIS A 280 -10.47 1.02 -15.39
C HIS A 280 -10.93 1.00 -16.85
N PRO A 281 -12.15 0.50 -17.17
CA PRO A 281 -12.67 0.46 -18.55
C PRO A 281 -12.61 1.79 -19.29
N GLY A 282 -12.60 2.92 -18.59
CA GLY A 282 -12.43 4.24 -19.18
C GLY A 282 -11.04 4.53 -19.76
N ASN A 283 -10.02 3.76 -19.34
CA ASN A 283 -8.63 3.88 -19.77
C ASN A 283 -8.24 2.80 -20.79
N LEU A 284 -9.19 1.91 -21.12
CA LEU A 284 -8.99 0.78 -22.03
C LEU A 284 -9.98 0.86 -23.20
N ALA A 285 -9.49 0.69 -24.41
CA ALA A 285 -10.33 0.58 -25.57
C ALA A 285 -9.89 -0.56 -26.49
N VAL A 286 -10.71 -0.87 -27.45
CA VAL A 286 -10.51 -1.97 -28.39
C VAL A 286 -10.73 -1.46 -29.81
N GLN A 287 -9.78 -1.73 -30.71
CA GLN A 287 -9.93 -1.45 -32.12
C GLN A 287 -10.79 -2.54 -32.80
N ASP A 288 -11.21 -2.29 -34.05
CA ASP A 288 -12.12 -3.19 -34.78
C ASP A 288 -11.50 -4.57 -35.07
N ASP A 289 -10.18 -4.68 -34.99
CA ASP A 289 -9.43 -5.93 -35.18
C ASP A 289 -9.15 -6.69 -33.85
N GLY A 290 -9.64 -6.17 -32.70
CA GLY A 290 -9.43 -6.74 -31.38
C GLY A 290 -8.18 -6.22 -30.65
N THR A 291 -7.42 -5.30 -31.23
CA THR A 291 -6.25 -4.70 -30.59
C THR A 291 -6.65 -3.89 -29.36
N VAL A 292 -6.02 -4.14 -28.21
CA VAL A 292 -6.24 -3.42 -26.94
C VAL A 292 -5.44 -2.13 -26.95
N VAL A 293 -6.09 -1.02 -26.61
CA VAL A 293 -5.48 0.33 -26.52
C VAL A 293 -5.48 0.79 -25.08
N PHE A 294 -4.32 1.21 -24.56
CA PHE A 294 -4.16 1.81 -23.24
C PHE A 294 -3.99 3.32 -23.37
N TYR A 295 -4.79 4.13 -22.64
CA TYR A 295 -4.79 5.58 -22.82
C TYR A 295 -4.12 6.39 -21.73
N ASP A 296 -4.40 6.13 -20.45
CA ASP A 296 -3.98 6.99 -19.34
C ASP A 296 -2.95 6.29 -18.44
N PHE A 297 -1.71 6.79 -18.43
CA PHE A 297 -0.62 6.27 -17.62
C PHE A 297 -0.29 7.16 -16.41
N GLY A 298 -1.19 8.07 -16.06
CA GLY A 298 -1.06 8.96 -14.90
C GLY A 298 -0.94 8.19 -13.58
N MET A 299 -1.51 6.98 -13.52
CA MET A 299 -1.24 6.01 -12.47
C MET A 299 -0.45 4.84 -13.05
N SER A 300 0.83 4.78 -12.75
CA SER A 300 1.71 3.67 -13.12
C SER A 300 2.49 3.21 -11.90
N GLY A 301 2.77 1.92 -11.82
CA GLY A 301 3.49 1.30 -10.72
C GLY A 301 4.79 0.63 -11.15
N ARG A 302 5.67 0.39 -10.17
CA ARG A 302 6.85 -0.46 -10.35
C ARG A 302 6.82 -1.59 -9.35
N VAL A 303 7.20 -2.77 -9.79
CA VAL A 303 7.35 -3.96 -8.95
C VAL A 303 8.83 -4.20 -8.73
N ASP A 304 9.20 -4.42 -7.46
CA ASP A 304 10.56 -4.80 -7.12
C ASP A 304 10.88 -6.19 -7.68
N PRO A 305 12.09 -6.43 -8.24
CA PRO A 305 12.47 -7.73 -8.80
C PRO A 305 12.29 -8.91 -7.84
N PHE A 306 12.47 -8.69 -6.55
CA PHE A 306 12.21 -9.72 -5.53
C PHE A 306 10.72 -10.07 -5.47
N ILE A 307 9.84 -9.08 -5.54
CA ILE A 307 8.39 -9.30 -5.55
C ILE A 307 7.94 -9.98 -6.86
N GLN A 308 8.54 -9.62 -8.01
CA GLN A 308 8.29 -10.30 -9.28
C GLN A 308 8.60 -11.80 -9.18
N GLU A 309 9.78 -12.16 -8.67
CA GLU A 309 10.18 -13.54 -8.41
C GLU A 309 9.16 -14.26 -7.51
N LYS A 310 8.71 -13.61 -6.43
CA LYS A 310 7.77 -14.23 -5.50
C LYS A 310 6.35 -14.36 -6.06
N ILE A 311 5.93 -13.51 -6.99
CA ILE A 311 4.68 -13.67 -7.73
C ILE A 311 4.78 -14.90 -8.65
N ILE A 312 5.90 -15.09 -9.33
CA ILE A 312 6.16 -16.28 -10.16
C ILE A 312 6.13 -17.54 -9.29
N ASP A 313 6.84 -17.55 -8.16
CA ASP A 313 6.85 -18.66 -7.20
C ASP A 313 5.44 -19.01 -6.74
N PHE A 314 4.64 -17.98 -6.40
CA PHE A 314 3.26 -18.14 -5.97
C PHE A 314 2.40 -18.83 -7.04
N TYR A 315 2.39 -18.32 -8.29
CA TYR A 315 1.58 -18.91 -9.37
C TYR A 315 2.08 -20.29 -9.79
N THR A 316 3.40 -20.52 -9.74
CA THR A 316 3.98 -21.85 -9.96
C THR A 316 3.48 -22.85 -8.91
N ALA A 317 3.51 -22.45 -7.64
CA ALA A 317 3.00 -23.28 -6.55
C ALA A 317 1.48 -23.53 -6.65
N VAL A 318 0.70 -22.53 -7.11
CA VAL A 318 -0.74 -22.69 -7.37
C VAL A 318 -0.99 -23.71 -8.49
N ALA A 319 -0.20 -23.65 -9.58
CA ALA A 319 -0.30 -24.61 -10.68
C ALA A 319 0.06 -26.04 -10.24
N GLU A 320 1.06 -26.19 -9.37
CA GLU A 320 1.52 -27.45 -8.81
C GLU A 320 0.67 -27.95 -7.64
N GLN A 321 -0.25 -27.12 -7.13
CA GLN A 321 -1.06 -27.38 -5.92
C GLN A 321 -0.21 -27.58 -4.66
N ASP A 322 0.96 -26.97 -4.60
CA ASP A 322 1.84 -27.02 -3.43
C ASP A 322 1.45 -25.92 -2.43
N ILE A 323 0.54 -26.26 -1.49
CA ILE A 323 0.04 -25.35 -0.47
C ILE A 323 1.16 -24.80 0.41
N ASP A 324 2.16 -25.61 0.73
CA ASP A 324 3.29 -25.16 1.54
C ASP A 324 4.13 -24.11 0.81
N ALA A 325 4.39 -24.32 -0.49
CA ALA A 325 5.10 -23.35 -1.32
C ALA A 325 4.29 -22.04 -1.51
N ILE A 326 2.96 -22.13 -1.66
CA ILE A 326 2.06 -20.96 -1.70
C ILE A 326 2.20 -20.13 -0.41
N LEU A 327 2.14 -20.79 0.75
CA LEU A 327 2.27 -20.10 2.04
C LEU A 327 3.65 -19.49 2.22
N ASP A 328 4.71 -20.16 1.77
CA ASP A 328 6.08 -19.64 1.83
C ASP A 328 6.22 -18.39 0.94
N ALA A 329 5.71 -18.40 -0.28
CA ALA A 329 5.69 -17.23 -1.17
C ALA A 329 4.93 -16.05 -0.54
N LEU A 330 3.77 -16.28 0.06
CA LEU A 330 2.98 -15.26 0.75
C LEU A 330 3.71 -14.68 1.98
N ILE A 331 4.44 -15.52 2.73
CA ILE A 331 5.26 -15.07 3.86
C ILE A 331 6.44 -14.23 3.37
N GLU A 332 7.11 -14.66 2.32
CA GLU A 332 8.26 -13.96 1.74
C GLU A 332 7.88 -12.62 1.12
N MET A 333 6.72 -12.52 0.48
CA MET A 333 6.13 -11.25 0.02
C MET A 333 5.71 -10.35 1.18
N GLY A 334 5.66 -10.87 2.41
CA GLY A 334 5.23 -10.13 3.60
C GLY A 334 3.70 -9.96 3.72
N THR A 335 2.92 -10.67 2.91
CA THR A 335 1.45 -10.67 2.98
C THR A 335 0.93 -11.53 4.12
N LEU A 336 1.60 -12.64 4.40
CA LEU A 336 1.27 -13.51 5.51
C LEU A 336 2.32 -13.37 6.62
N SER A 337 1.85 -13.26 7.88
CA SER A 337 2.75 -13.21 9.03
C SER A 337 3.48 -14.56 9.20
N PRO A 338 4.80 -14.59 9.43
CA PRO A 338 5.52 -15.81 9.76
C PRO A 338 5.02 -16.50 11.05
N GLU A 339 4.27 -15.77 11.90
CA GLU A 339 3.66 -16.26 13.14
C GLU A 339 2.24 -16.83 12.91
N ALA A 340 1.71 -16.79 11.68
CA ALA A 340 0.41 -17.35 11.34
C ALA A 340 0.40 -18.88 11.55
N ASP A 341 -0.75 -19.41 11.97
CA ASP A 341 -0.94 -20.86 12.04
C ASP A 341 -1.00 -21.43 10.63
N ARG A 342 0.08 -22.11 10.21
CA ARG A 342 0.23 -22.66 8.86
C ARG A 342 -0.87 -23.65 8.50
N GLN A 343 -1.37 -24.45 9.49
CA GLN A 343 -2.41 -25.42 9.20
C GLN A 343 -3.73 -24.74 8.86
N VAL A 344 -4.11 -23.72 9.65
CA VAL A 344 -5.32 -22.94 9.39
C VAL A 344 -5.22 -22.20 8.04
N MET A 345 -4.04 -21.64 7.74
CA MET A 345 -3.84 -20.96 6.47
C MET A 345 -3.83 -21.93 5.27
N ALA A 346 -3.30 -23.14 5.45
CA ALA A 346 -3.35 -24.19 4.44
C ALA A 346 -4.81 -24.59 4.12
N ASP A 347 -5.63 -24.80 5.15
CA ASP A 347 -7.05 -25.13 4.97
C ASP A 347 -7.81 -23.99 4.23
N VAL A 348 -7.46 -22.73 4.52
CA VAL A 348 -8.02 -21.55 3.80
C VAL A 348 -7.58 -21.52 2.33
N MET A 349 -6.30 -21.76 2.05
CA MET A 349 -5.77 -21.77 0.68
C MET A 349 -6.34 -22.92 -0.16
N GLU A 350 -6.46 -24.12 0.43
CA GLU A 350 -7.09 -25.25 -0.25
C GLU A 350 -8.53 -24.92 -0.66
N LEU A 351 -9.28 -24.26 0.24
CA LEU A 351 -10.64 -23.81 -0.04
C LEU A 351 -10.69 -22.74 -1.15
N ALA A 352 -9.79 -21.75 -1.10
CA ALA A 352 -9.75 -20.68 -2.08
C ALA A 352 -9.40 -21.19 -3.49
N ILE A 353 -8.48 -22.15 -3.59
CA ILE A 353 -8.10 -22.77 -4.88
C ILE A 353 -9.25 -23.63 -5.42
N ALA A 354 -9.94 -24.39 -4.57
CA ALA A 354 -11.08 -25.18 -4.96
C ALA A 354 -12.25 -24.30 -5.48
N ASP A 355 -12.52 -23.17 -4.80
CA ASP A 355 -13.54 -22.19 -5.22
C ASP A 355 -13.19 -21.57 -6.58
N ALA A 356 -11.94 -21.13 -6.74
CA ALA A 356 -11.45 -20.54 -7.99
C ALA A 356 -11.52 -21.50 -9.19
N ARG A 357 -11.55 -22.81 -8.95
CA ARG A 357 -11.71 -23.86 -9.98
C ARG A 357 -13.16 -24.28 -10.22
N GLY A 358 -14.11 -23.66 -9.53
CA GLY A 358 -15.53 -24.01 -9.64
C GLY A 358 -15.86 -25.40 -9.07
N GLU A 359 -15.05 -25.92 -8.13
CA GLU A 359 -15.33 -27.18 -7.45
C GLU A 359 -16.46 -26.99 -6.45
N ASP A 360 -17.41 -27.92 -6.37
CA ASP A 360 -18.52 -27.89 -5.40
C ASP A 360 -17.99 -28.04 -3.97
N ILE A 361 -17.91 -26.92 -3.27
CA ILE A 361 -17.45 -26.90 -1.87
C ILE A 361 -18.62 -27.09 -0.93
N GLU A 362 -18.56 -28.10 -0.05
CA GLU A 362 -19.56 -28.31 0.97
C GLU A 362 -19.66 -27.08 1.92
N GLN A 363 -20.81 -26.42 1.96
CA GLN A 363 -21.07 -25.23 2.82
C GLN A 363 -20.68 -25.46 4.29
N TYR A 364 -20.72 -26.70 4.77
CA TYR A 364 -20.28 -27.08 6.10
C TYR A 364 -18.77 -26.87 6.29
N ARG A 365 -17.94 -27.20 5.29
CA ARG A 365 -16.48 -27.04 5.34
C ARG A 365 -16.10 -25.57 5.38
N VAL A 366 -16.77 -24.72 4.60
CA VAL A 366 -16.63 -23.25 4.61
C VAL A 366 -16.93 -22.69 6.01
N GLN A 367 -18.06 -23.08 6.62
CA GLN A 367 -18.43 -22.60 7.96
C GLN A 367 -17.46 -23.06 9.04
N GLN A 368 -16.93 -24.27 8.94
CA GLN A 368 -15.96 -24.82 9.89
C GLN A 368 -14.64 -24.04 9.83
N ILE A 369 -14.14 -23.74 8.63
CA ILE A 369 -12.93 -22.95 8.43
C ILE A 369 -13.14 -21.51 8.91
N ILE A 370 -14.27 -20.87 8.60
CA ILE A 370 -14.60 -19.53 9.10
C ILE A 370 -14.60 -19.49 10.64
N GLN A 371 -15.19 -20.47 11.30
CA GLN A 371 -15.16 -20.56 12.77
C GLN A 371 -13.74 -20.77 13.31
N GLN A 372 -12.94 -21.61 12.67
CA GLN A 372 -11.57 -21.88 13.06
C GLN A 372 -10.68 -20.63 12.90
N VAL A 373 -10.91 -19.88 11.82
CA VAL A 373 -10.28 -18.57 11.58
C VAL A 373 -10.72 -17.54 12.64
N GLU A 374 -12.02 -17.43 12.94
CA GLU A 374 -12.52 -16.51 13.97
C GLU A 374 -12.01 -16.84 15.38
N ASP A 375 -11.86 -18.12 15.73
CA ASP A 375 -11.38 -18.56 17.04
C ASP A 375 -9.86 -18.41 17.21
N THR A 376 -9.10 -18.50 16.10
CA THR A 376 -7.62 -18.49 16.12
C THR A 376 -7.05 -17.09 15.95
N ILE A 377 -7.78 -16.15 15.33
CA ILE A 377 -7.27 -14.85 14.92
C ILE A 377 -7.78 -13.74 15.84
N TYR A 378 -7.06 -13.47 16.92
CA TYR A 378 -7.18 -12.21 17.67
C TYR A 378 -6.59 -11.00 16.92
N GLU A 379 -5.68 -11.21 15.95
CA GLU A 379 -5.15 -10.23 15.01
C GLU A 379 -5.04 -10.93 13.65
N PHE A 380 -5.74 -10.42 12.64
CA PHE A 380 -5.73 -10.98 11.28
C PHE A 380 -4.27 -11.05 10.77
N PRO A 381 -3.74 -12.23 10.42
CA PRO A 381 -2.32 -12.42 10.16
C PRO A 381 -1.86 -11.88 8.80
N LEU A 382 -2.80 -11.40 7.98
CA LEU A 382 -2.50 -10.84 6.68
C LEU A 382 -2.11 -9.36 6.82
N ARG A 383 -0.98 -9.02 6.24
CA ARG A 383 -0.50 -7.64 6.07
C ARG A 383 -0.29 -7.42 4.60
N LEU A 384 -0.76 -6.31 4.09
CA LEU A 384 -0.58 -5.97 2.68
C LEU A 384 0.47 -4.85 2.57
N PRO A 385 1.70 -5.16 2.14
CA PRO A 385 2.69 -4.14 1.80
C PRO A 385 2.14 -3.20 0.73
N ALA A 386 2.49 -1.91 0.78
CA ALA A 386 1.89 -0.89 -0.09
C ALA A 386 2.14 -1.17 -1.60
N ASN A 387 3.34 -1.64 -1.95
CA ASN A 387 3.70 -2.04 -3.32
C ASN A 387 2.84 -3.22 -3.83
N LEU A 388 2.58 -4.20 -2.98
CA LEU A 388 1.76 -5.35 -3.35
C LEU A 388 0.25 -5.01 -3.34
N ALA A 389 -0.18 -4.06 -2.49
CA ALA A 389 -1.55 -3.58 -2.48
C ALA A 389 -1.97 -3.01 -3.85
N LEU A 390 -1.05 -2.29 -4.51
CA LEU A 390 -1.29 -1.75 -5.84
C LEU A 390 -1.39 -2.86 -6.90
N VAL A 391 -0.52 -3.87 -6.85
CA VAL A 391 -0.56 -5.03 -7.76
C VAL A 391 -1.85 -5.81 -7.60
N LEU A 392 -2.27 -6.11 -6.36
CA LEU A 392 -3.52 -6.82 -6.10
C LEU A 392 -4.75 -6.03 -6.54
N ARG A 393 -4.75 -4.71 -6.34
CA ARG A 393 -5.82 -3.86 -6.88
C ARG A 393 -5.91 -4.00 -8.40
N VAL A 394 -4.79 -3.88 -9.09
CA VAL A 394 -4.73 -4.01 -10.55
C VAL A 394 -5.25 -5.38 -10.97
N ALA A 395 -4.75 -6.45 -10.36
CA ALA A 395 -5.21 -7.81 -10.65
C ALA A 395 -6.73 -7.97 -10.48
N THR A 396 -7.29 -7.47 -9.37
CA THR A 396 -8.75 -7.55 -9.11
C THR A 396 -9.57 -6.75 -10.13
N VAL A 397 -9.09 -5.57 -10.57
CA VAL A 397 -9.81 -4.77 -11.57
C VAL A 397 -9.71 -5.40 -12.94
N VAL A 398 -8.55 -5.93 -13.32
CA VAL A 398 -8.34 -6.67 -14.59
C VAL A 398 -9.23 -7.90 -14.63
N GLU A 399 -9.24 -8.71 -13.56
CA GLU A 399 -10.14 -9.86 -13.42
C GLU A 399 -11.61 -9.42 -13.62
N GLY A 400 -12.04 -8.33 -12.97
CA GLY A 400 -13.39 -7.79 -13.14
C GLY A 400 -13.72 -7.39 -14.58
N VAL A 401 -12.75 -6.85 -15.33
CA VAL A 401 -12.91 -6.54 -16.75
C VAL A 401 -12.97 -7.83 -17.57
N CYS A 402 -12.08 -8.80 -17.31
CA CYS A 402 -12.06 -10.10 -18.00
C CYS A 402 -13.38 -10.86 -17.79
N VAL A 403 -13.90 -10.93 -16.57
CA VAL A 403 -15.20 -11.55 -16.26
C VAL A 403 -16.38 -10.79 -16.92
N THR A 404 -16.26 -9.47 -17.11
CA THR A 404 -17.27 -8.70 -17.86
C THR A 404 -17.24 -9.05 -19.35
N LEU A 405 -16.06 -9.29 -19.92
CA LEU A 405 -15.88 -9.74 -21.30
C LEU A 405 -16.33 -11.18 -21.50
N ASP A 406 -15.91 -12.07 -20.61
CA ASP A 406 -16.24 -13.49 -20.62
C ASP A 406 -16.56 -13.97 -19.19
N PRO A 407 -17.84 -14.25 -18.89
CA PRO A 407 -18.25 -14.70 -17.55
C PRO A 407 -17.65 -16.02 -17.08
N ASP A 408 -17.16 -16.85 -17.99
CA ASP A 408 -16.55 -18.14 -17.68
C ASP A 408 -15.00 -18.05 -17.68
N PHE A 409 -14.44 -16.85 -17.65
CA PHE A 409 -13.01 -16.59 -17.71
C PHE A 409 -12.25 -17.12 -16.49
N ASP A 410 -11.20 -17.92 -16.72
CA ASP A 410 -10.34 -18.49 -15.67
C ASP A 410 -8.99 -17.75 -15.61
N PHE A 411 -8.93 -16.73 -14.75
CA PHE A 411 -7.76 -15.90 -14.52
C PHE A 411 -6.52 -16.71 -14.10
N ILE A 412 -6.68 -17.73 -13.25
CA ILE A 412 -5.54 -18.54 -12.78
C ILE A 412 -4.99 -19.41 -13.91
N SER A 413 -5.86 -19.94 -14.75
CA SER A 413 -5.44 -20.77 -15.90
C SER A 413 -4.61 -19.96 -16.89
N VAL A 414 -5.07 -18.77 -17.29
CA VAL A 414 -4.35 -17.90 -18.24
C VAL A 414 -3.00 -17.46 -17.68
N ALA A 415 -2.95 -17.07 -16.38
CA ALA A 415 -1.72 -16.72 -15.72
C ALA A 415 -0.69 -17.86 -15.69
N THR A 416 -1.15 -19.07 -15.36
CA THR A 416 -0.27 -20.25 -15.31
C THR A 416 0.19 -20.70 -16.70
N ASP A 417 -0.67 -20.57 -17.72
CA ASP A 417 -0.30 -20.86 -19.10
C ASP A 417 0.73 -19.86 -19.64
N PHE A 418 0.58 -18.55 -19.33
CA PHE A 418 1.59 -17.55 -19.64
C PHE A 418 2.96 -17.92 -19.06
N LEU A 419 3.03 -18.24 -17.77
CA LEU A 419 4.28 -18.62 -17.12
C LEU A 419 4.91 -19.89 -17.70
N ARG A 420 4.07 -20.84 -18.17
CA ARG A 420 4.52 -22.07 -18.80
C ARG A 420 5.10 -21.79 -20.18
N GLU A 421 4.44 -20.97 -21.00
CA GLU A 421 4.88 -20.60 -22.35
C GLU A 421 6.21 -19.83 -22.33
N GLU A 422 6.39 -18.92 -21.35
CA GLU A 422 7.63 -18.16 -21.14
C GLU A 422 8.75 -18.99 -20.48
N GLY A 423 8.49 -20.24 -20.10
CA GLY A 423 9.50 -21.18 -19.60
C GLY A 423 9.87 -21.02 -18.12
N TYR A 424 9.12 -20.26 -17.35
CA TYR A 424 9.37 -20.03 -15.92
C TYR A 424 9.31 -21.32 -15.10
N PHE A 425 8.45 -22.28 -15.48
CA PHE A 425 8.40 -23.58 -14.82
C PHE A 425 9.68 -24.40 -14.98
N GLU A 426 10.34 -24.32 -16.14
CA GLU A 426 11.61 -25.02 -16.37
C GLU A 426 12.76 -24.37 -15.58
N GLU A 427 12.72 -23.05 -15.44
CA GLU A 427 13.72 -22.30 -14.71
C GLU A 427 13.57 -22.52 -13.20
N SER A 428 12.36 -22.49 -12.67
CA SER A 428 12.04 -22.84 -11.28
C SER A 428 12.46 -24.26 -10.92
N ALA A 429 12.20 -25.25 -11.81
CA ALA A 429 12.66 -26.62 -11.62
C ALA A 429 14.20 -26.73 -11.60
N ARG A 430 14.90 -25.97 -12.46
CA ARG A 430 16.38 -25.93 -12.47
C ARG A 430 16.94 -25.24 -11.22
N GLN A 431 16.31 -24.17 -10.76
CA GLN A 431 16.67 -23.50 -9.51
C GLN A 431 16.43 -24.41 -8.31
N PHE A 432 15.28 -25.06 -8.21
CA PHE A 432 14.96 -26.03 -7.16
C PHE A 432 16.02 -27.14 -7.05
N VAL A 433 16.43 -27.71 -8.19
CA VAL A 433 17.48 -28.73 -8.22
C VAL A 433 18.84 -28.17 -7.78
N ARG A 434 19.18 -26.92 -8.16
CA ARG A 434 20.41 -26.27 -7.72
C ARG A 434 20.40 -25.94 -6.22
N ASP A 435 19.28 -25.46 -5.71
CA ASP A 435 19.15 -25.11 -4.30
C ASP A 435 19.16 -26.35 -3.41
N ARG A 436 18.50 -27.41 -3.82
CA ARG A 436 18.61 -28.72 -3.14
C ARG A 436 20.02 -29.29 -3.19
N ALA A 437 20.73 -29.14 -4.31
CA ALA A 437 22.12 -29.55 -4.41
C ALA A 437 23.04 -28.72 -3.49
N ASN A 438 22.79 -27.39 -3.40
CA ASN A 438 23.49 -26.50 -2.51
C ASN A 438 23.16 -26.79 -1.03
N GLU A 439 21.89 -27.02 -0.67
CA GLU A 439 21.47 -27.42 0.68
C GLU A 439 22.14 -28.73 1.11
N VAL A 440 22.19 -29.74 0.23
CA VAL A 440 22.87 -31.01 0.51
C VAL A 440 24.38 -30.78 0.70
N GLN A 441 24.98 -29.91 -0.12
CA GLN A 441 26.40 -29.58 -0.01
C GLN A 441 26.69 -28.80 1.29
N ASP A 442 25.83 -27.86 1.66
CA ASP A 442 25.97 -27.08 2.91
C ASP A 442 25.65 -27.94 4.15
N ALA A 443 24.66 -28.83 4.07
CA ALA A 443 24.41 -29.84 5.10
C ALA A 443 25.60 -30.77 5.29
N ALA A 444 26.22 -31.24 4.20
CA ALA A 444 27.42 -32.06 4.25
C ALA A 444 28.62 -31.29 4.86
N ARG A 445 28.81 -30.01 4.48
CA ARG A 445 29.85 -29.14 5.05
C ARG A 445 29.58 -28.83 6.54
N SER A 446 28.31 -28.61 6.90
CA SER A 446 27.91 -28.34 8.28
C SER A 446 28.10 -29.59 9.15
N THR A 447 27.77 -30.77 8.64
CA THR A 447 27.96 -32.05 9.33
C THR A 447 29.44 -32.32 9.60
N MET A 448 30.35 -31.95 8.71
CA MET A 448 31.80 -32.02 8.93
C MET A 448 32.33 -31.04 9.99
N ARG A 449 31.60 -29.94 10.25
CA ARG A 449 31.99 -28.91 11.25
C ARG A 449 31.34 -29.12 12.64
N ILE A 450 30.37 -30.00 12.75
CA ILE A 450 29.67 -30.28 14.01
C ILE A 450 30.59 -30.96 15.05
N PRO A 451 31.39 -32.01 14.75
CA PRO A 451 32.19 -32.70 15.74
C PRO A 451 33.09 -31.78 16.57
N PRO A 452 33.92 -30.89 16.01
CA PRO A 452 34.81 -30.01 16.80
C PRO A 452 34.02 -28.94 17.60
N LYS A 453 32.85 -28.50 17.10
CA LYS A 453 32.01 -27.56 17.86
C LYS A 453 31.24 -28.24 19.00
N LEU A 454 30.80 -29.48 18.80
CA LEU A 454 30.13 -30.26 19.81
C LEU A 454 31.11 -30.65 20.94
N GLU A 455 32.33 -31.05 20.58
CA GLU A 455 33.40 -31.35 21.54
C GLU A 455 33.76 -30.13 22.38
N SER A 456 33.89 -28.94 21.76
CA SER A 456 34.15 -27.69 22.47
C SER A 456 32.97 -27.21 23.34
N ALA A 457 31.74 -27.51 22.97
CA ALA A 457 30.54 -27.22 23.78
C ALA A 457 30.42 -28.18 24.95
N LEU A 458 30.69 -29.47 24.75
CA LEU A 458 30.72 -30.49 25.83
C LEU A 458 31.83 -30.19 26.82
N ASP A 459 33.04 -29.84 26.35
CA ASP A 459 34.16 -29.41 27.20
C ASP A 459 33.84 -28.19 28.08
N ARG A 460 33.04 -27.23 27.55
CA ARG A 460 32.58 -26.06 28.32
C ARG A 460 31.49 -26.42 29.35
N ILE A 461 30.64 -27.37 29.03
CA ILE A 461 29.64 -27.90 29.98
C ILE A 461 30.34 -28.66 31.09
N GLU A 462 31.34 -29.48 30.76
CA GLU A 462 32.11 -30.29 31.75
C GLU A 462 32.96 -29.41 32.67
N ARG A 463 33.35 -28.21 32.23
CA ARG A 463 34.09 -27.22 33.05
C ARG A 463 33.19 -26.25 33.82
N GLU A 464 31.87 -26.45 33.84
CA GLU A 464 30.88 -25.55 34.50
C GLU A 464 30.96 -24.07 34.00
N GLU A 465 31.50 -23.84 32.80
CA GLU A 465 31.66 -22.50 32.21
C GLU A 465 30.49 -22.09 31.30
N PHE A 466 29.32 -22.73 31.44
CA PHE A 466 28.15 -22.44 30.65
C PHE A 466 27.33 -21.33 31.29
N TYR A 467 27.45 -20.11 30.77
CA TYR A 467 26.63 -18.96 31.16
C TYR A 467 25.60 -18.63 30.08
N VAL A 468 24.34 -18.69 30.42
CA VAL A 468 23.26 -18.15 29.60
C VAL A 468 23.05 -16.70 30.03
N ARG A 469 23.47 -15.75 29.22
CA ARG A 469 23.06 -14.34 29.36
C ARG A 469 21.68 -14.19 28.73
N ALA A 470 20.67 -13.96 29.53
CA ALA A 470 19.39 -13.45 29.08
C ALA A 470 19.45 -11.92 29.17
N ASP A 471 19.62 -11.25 28.06
CA ASP A 471 19.38 -9.81 27.97
C ASP A 471 17.88 -9.58 27.93
N ILE A 472 17.36 -8.97 28.98
CA ILE A 472 15.95 -8.54 29.04
C ILE A 472 15.92 -7.14 28.40
N GLU A 473 15.58 -7.10 27.12
CA GLU A 473 15.35 -5.85 26.42
C GLU A 473 13.97 -5.31 26.83
N ASP A 474 13.95 -4.22 27.62
CA ASP A 474 12.72 -3.53 28.00
C ASP A 474 12.25 -2.62 26.87
N SER A 475 11.87 -3.23 25.74
CA SER A 475 11.40 -2.53 24.53
C SER A 475 10.11 -1.72 24.77
N ASP A 476 9.37 -2.01 25.84
CA ASP A 476 8.11 -1.36 26.19
C ASP A 476 8.20 -0.41 27.38
N ASN A 477 9.43 -0.13 27.88
CA ASN A 477 9.66 0.68 29.08
C ASN A 477 8.83 0.20 30.29
N LEU A 478 8.71 -1.13 30.45
CA LEU A 478 7.93 -1.75 31.54
C LEU A 478 8.45 -1.38 32.92
N PHE A 479 9.79 -1.34 33.06
CA PHE A 479 10.41 -0.94 34.33
C PHE A 479 10.13 0.53 34.67
N ASP A 480 10.15 1.43 33.71
CA ASP A 480 9.81 2.86 33.90
C ASP A 480 8.33 3.04 34.28
N VAL A 481 7.43 2.28 33.62
CA VAL A 481 6.00 2.29 33.94
C VAL A 481 5.74 1.72 35.33
N LEU A 482 6.44 0.65 35.72
CA LEU A 482 6.33 0.05 37.04
C LEU A 482 6.86 0.99 38.12
N ALA A 483 8.03 1.58 37.92
CA ALA A 483 8.61 2.60 38.79
C ALA A 483 7.68 3.79 38.97
N GLY A 484 7.13 4.31 37.86
CA GLY A 484 6.15 5.41 37.90
C GLY A 484 4.87 5.05 38.69
N ARG A 485 4.37 3.84 38.59
CA ARG A 485 3.22 3.36 39.36
C ARG A 485 3.53 3.23 40.86
N ILE A 486 4.71 2.75 41.22
CA ILE A 486 5.15 2.67 42.62
C ILE A 486 5.27 4.06 43.22
N VAL A 487 5.89 5.00 42.52
CA VAL A 487 6.02 6.40 42.95
C VAL A 487 4.65 7.06 43.13
N LEU A 488 3.74 6.92 42.16
CA LEU A 488 2.37 7.44 42.26
C LEU A 488 1.59 6.79 43.40
N GLY A 489 1.79 5.48 43.67
CA GLY A 489 1.19 4.79 44.79
C GLY A 489 1.68 5.33 46.14
N LEU A 490 2.98 5.62 46.27
CA LEU A 490 3.57 6.26 47.45
C LEU A 490 3.05 7.68 47.68
N PHE A 491 2.93 8.48 46.62
CA PHE A 491 2.32 9.80 46.67
C PHE A 491 0.85 9.72 47.11
N LEU A 492 0.09 8.77 46.59
CA LEU A 492 -1.29 8.54 47.01
C LEU A 492 -1.38 8.19 48.50
N ALA A 493 -0.56 7.26 48.98
CA ALA A 493 -0.54 6.85 50.37
C ALA A 493 -0.15 8.02 51.29
N SER A 494 0.90 8.73 50.94
CA SER A 494 1.34 9.95 51.65
C SER A 494 0.26 11.04 51.65
N GLY A 495 -0.42 11.25 50.52
CA GLY A 495 -1.52 12.22 50.39
C GLY A 495 -2.71 11.88 51.30
N VAL A 496 -3.09 10.59 51.40
CA VAL A 496 -4.16 10.11 52.28
C VAL A 496 -3.78 10.40 53.76
N VAL A 497 -2.56 10.01 54.15
CA VAL A 497 -2.08 10.28 55.54
C VAL A 497 -2.05 11.76 55.82
N SER A 498 -1.51 12.59 54.91
CA SER A 498 -1.45 14.04 55.07
C SER A 498 -2.84 14.66 55.16
N THR A 499 -3.79 14.26 54.31
CA THR A 499 -5.17 14.73 54.35
C THR A 499 -5.85 14.39 55.67
N THR A 500 -5.61 13.16 56.20
CA THR A 500 -6.17 12.70 57.49
C THR A 500 -5.61 13.49 58.67
N VAL A 501 -4.30 13.71 58.68
CA VAL A 501 -3.63 14.51 59.74
C VAL A 501 -4.09 15.98 59.69
N LEU A 502 -4.16 16.61 58.53
CA LEU A 502 -4.64 17.96 58.37
C LEU A 502 -6.11 18.11 58.75
N PHE A 503 -6.94 17.11 58.47
CA PHE A 503 -8.34 17.09 58.89
C PHE A 503 -8.48 17.03 60.42
N ALA A 504 -7.56 16.34 61.11
CA ALA A 504 -7.61 16.16 62.56
C ALA A 504 -7.05 17.39 63.32
N PHE A 505 -6.06 18.12 62.74
CA PHE A 505 -5.28 19.14 63.45
C PHE A 505 -5.20 20.50 62.80
N SER A 506 -5.85 20.73 61.63
CA SER A 506 -5.66 21.96 60.83
C SER A 506 -6.98 22.58 60.32
N THR A 507 -6.87 23.66 59.55
CA THR A 507 -8.02 24.37 58.96
C THR A 507 -8.64 23.62 57.78
N LEU A 508 -9.93 23.81 57.57
CA LEU A 508 -10.69 23.14 56.48
C LEU A 508 -10.11 23.43 55.08
N GLU A 509 -9.50 24.60 54.91
CA GLU A 509 -8.88 25.00 53.63
C GLU A 509 -7.62 24.18 53.31
N ALA A 510 -6.73 23.99 54.26
CA ALA A 510 -5.52 23.16 54.08
C ALA A 510 -5.86 21.69 53.81
N THR A 511 -6.89 21.16 54.47
CA THR A 511 -7.42 19.81 54.23
C THR A 511 -8.00 19.67 52.83
N GLY A 512 -8.71 20.70 52.34
CA GLY A 512 -9.26 20.72 50.98
C GLY A 512 -8.19 20.66 49.88
N VAL A 513 -7.09 21.40 50.04
CA VAL A 513 -5.96 21.38 49.09
C VAL A 513 -5.27 20.01 49.10
N ALA A 514 -5.02 19.41 50.27
CA ALA A 514 -4.41 18.09 50.38
C ALA A 514 -5.31 16.99 49.80
N ALA A 515 -6.62 17.06 50.04
CA ALA A 515 -7.59 16.12 49.45
C ALA A 515 -7.65 16.22 47.91
N ALA A 516 -7.63 17.45 47.36
CA ALA A 516 -7.60 17.63 45.90
C ALA A 516 -6.33 17.06 45.26
N GLY A 517 -5.16 17.28 45.87
CA GLY A 517 -3.90 16.68 45.42
C GLY A 517 -3.90 15.15 45.48
N THR A 518 -4.46 14.57 46.54
CA THR A 518 -4.60 13.12 46.69
C THR A 518 -5.53 12.52 45.63
N LEU A 519 -6.65 13.21 45.35
CA LEU A 519 -7.62 12.77 44.33
C LEU A 519 -7.01 12.87 42.93
N PHE A 520 -6.18 13.86 42.67
CA PHE A 520 -5.43 14.01 41.42
C PHE A 520 -4.41 12.87 41.25
N ALA A 521 -3.65 12.53 42.28
CA ALA A 521 -2.72 11.41 42.27
C ALA A 521 -3.44 10.06 42.04
N ALA A 522 -4.61 9.84 42.66
CA ALA A 522 -5.46 8.69 42.45
C ALA A 522 -5.95 8.60 40.99
N LEU A 523 -6.31 9.70 40.38
CA LEU A 523 -6.78 9.78 39.00
C LEU A 523 -5.64 9.45 38.01
N LEU A 524 -4.43 9.94 38.27
CA LEU A 524 -3.25 9.63 37.47
C LEU A 524 -2.88 8.14 37.58
N LEU A 525 -2.93 7.56 38.78
CA LEU A 525 -2.65 6.15 39.01
C LEU A 525 -3.71 5.29 38.33
N TYR A 526 -4.99 5.60 38.45
CA TYR A 526 -6.08 4.91 37.76
C TYR A 526 -5.90 4.95 36.24
N ARG A 527 -5.53 6.12 35.70
CA ARG A 527 -5.26 6.29 34.27
C ARG A 527 -4.07 5.45 33.80
N SER A 528 -3.03 5.30 34.63
CA SER A 528 -1.87 4.44 34.35
C SER A 528 -2.22 2.96 34.28
N PHE A 529 -3.17 2.47 35.08
CA PHE A 529 -3.64 1.08 35.05
C PHE A 529 -4.56 0.78 33.86
N ARG A 530 -5.19 1.79 33.27
CA ARG A 530 -6.12 1.61 32.14
C ARG A 530 -5.41 1.41 30.80
N LYS A 531 -4.12 1.76 30.69
CA LYS A 531 -3.28 1.38 29.54
C LYS A 531 -2.80 -0.06 29.75
N ARG A 532 -3.51 -1.04 29.13
CA ARG A 532 -3.08 -2.45 29.09
C ARG A 532 -1.83 -2.55 28.20
N ARG A 533 -0.68 -2.83 28.79
CA ARG A 533 0.53 -3.30 28.11
C ARG A 533 0.82 -4.72 28.62
N GLY A 534 0.87 -5.68 27.70
CA GLY A 534 1.21 -7.07 28.00
C GLY A 534 2.70 -7.31 27.81
N ILE A 535 3.29 -8.21 28.61
CA ILE A 535 4.67 -8.70 28.41
C ILE A 535 4.61 -9.66 27.23
N ARG A 536 5.29 -9.34 26.12
CA ARG A 536 5.57 -10.28 25.03
C ARG A 536 7.01 -10.78 25.20
N ALA A 537 7.18 -12.05 25.53
CA ALA A 537 8.47 -12.69 25.44
C ALA A 537 8.75 -13.02 23.96
N LYS A 538 9.70 -12.32 23.34
CA LYS A 538 10.19 -12.71 22.01
C LYS A 538 11.29 -13.77 22.22
N PRO A 539 11.18 -14.97 21.63
CA PRO A 539 12.29 -15.91 21.64
C PRO A 539 13.46 -15.32 20.79
N GLN A 540 14.65 -15.26 21.38
CA GLN A 540 15.85 -14.68 20.76
C GLN A 540 16.50 -15.55 19.68
N PHE A 541 15.88 -16.66 19.29
CA PHE A 541 16.43 -17.57 18.31
C PHE A 541 15.49 -17.75 17.13
N THR A 542 15.48 -16.80 16.20
CA THR A 542 14.97 -17.03 14.86
C THR A 542 16.15 -17.31 13.91
N ARG A 543 15.98 -18.23 12.96
CA ARG A 543 16.98 -18.56 11.91
C ARG A 543 17.53 -17.32 11.17
N GLN A 544 16.72 -16.28 11.05
CA GLN A 544 17.10 -15.01 10.41
C GLN A 544 18.13 -14.21 11.23
N GLN A 545 18.03 -14.18 12.55
CA GLN A 545 19.02 -13.51 13.41
C GLN A 545 20.34 -14.28 13.50
N MET A 546 20.33 -15.60 13.34
CA MET A 546 21.55 -16.38 13.17
C MET A 546 22.26 -16.07 11.84
N ARG A 547 21.54 -15.96 10.73
CA ARG A 547 22.11 -15.57 9.42
C ARG A 547 22.70 -14.16 9.43
N GLN A 548 22.03 -13.20 10.04
CA GLN A 548 22.56 -11.82 10.14
C GLN A 548 23.81 -11.72 11.02
N ARG A 549 23.97 -12.56 12.05
CA ARG A 549 25.19 -12.64 12.83
C ARG A 549 26.32 -13.36 12.11
N GLU A 550 26.02 -14.35 11.29
CA GLU A 550 27.03 -15.03 10.46
C GLU A 550 27.54 -14.13 9.34
N THR A 551 26.70 -13.33 8.69
CA THR A 551 27.11 -12.34 7.68
C THR A 551 27.81 -11.13 8.30
N GLY A 552 27.43 -10.67 9.49
CA GLY A 552 28.11 -9.60 10.23
C GLY A 552 29.51 -10.01 10.76
N ALA A 553 29.65 -11.25 11.20
CA ALA A 553 30.95 -11.78 11.67
C ALA A 553 31.93 -12.05 10.53
N ALA A 554 31.44 -12.30 9.30
CA ALA A 554 32.28 -12.46 8.12
C ALA A 554 32.82 -11.12 7.59
N SER A 555 32.13 -10.00 7.86
CA SER A 555 32.60 -8.66 7.47
C SER A 555 33.62 -8.03 8.42
N GLU A 556 33.72 -8.52 9.66
CA GLU A 556 34.71 -8.04 10.64
C GLU A 556 36.10 -8.77 10.57
N SER A 557 36.16 -9.91 9.88
CA SER A 557 37.41 -10.69 9.78
C SER A 557 38.32 -10.33 8.59
N ASP A 558 37.92 -9.41 7.72
CA ASP A 558 38.67 -9.07 6.49
C ASP A 558 39.22 -7.62 6.46
N GLN A 559 39.46 -7.00 7.61
CA GLN A 559 40.27 -5.79 7.69
C GLN A 559 41.71 -6.14 8.14
N PRO A 560 42.72 -5.95 7.29
CA PRO A 560 44.12 -6.08 7.74
C PRO A 560 44.48 -4.90 8.65
N ALA A 561 44.97 -5.23 9.84
CA ALA A 561 45.54 -4.28 10.77
C ALA A 561 46.80 -3.62 10.17
N PHE A 562 46.67 -2.35 9.78
CA PHE A 562 47.84 -1.48 9.58
C PHE A 562 47.80 -0.37 10.63
N GLY A 563 48.84 -0.39 11.46
CA GLY A 563 49.14 0.64 12.45
C GLY A 563 49.68 1.91 11.83
N PRO A 564 49.81 2.99 12.61
CA PRO A 564 50.15 4.31 12.10
C PRO A 564 51.63 4.44 11.78
N PHE A 565 51.94 5.00 10.61
CA PHE A 565 53.27 5.54 10.32
C PHE A 565 53.15 7.05 10.13
N ASP A 566 53.97 7.75 10.91
CA ASP A 566 54.24 9.18 10.87
C ASP A 566 54.85 9.62 9.55
N GLY A 567 54.48 10.80 9.16
CA GLY A 567 55.06 11.86 8.40
C GLY A 567 56.23 11.59 7.43
N VAL A 568 56.10 12.16 6.25
CA VAL A 568 57.19 12.95 5.58
C VAL A 568 56.56 13.81 4.47
N ASP A 569 57.07 15.04 4.36
CA ASP A 569 56.71 16.19 3.56
C ASP A 569 56.73 16.02 2.03
N ALA A 570 55.88 16.85 1.45
CA ALA A 570 56.03 17.66 0.22
C ALA A 570 56.78 17.16 -0.99
N GLU A 571 56.13 17.23 -2.14
CA GLU A 571 56.59 17.93 -3.34
C GLU A 571 55.50 17.91 -4.44
N GLU A 572 55.18 19.11 -4.95
CA GLU A 572 54.37 19.34 -6.15
C GLU A 572 55.12 18.89 -7.42
N PRO A 573 54.42 18.41 -8.47
CA PRO A 573 54.97 18.29 -9.81
C PRO A 573 54.54 19.46 -10.71
N PRO A 574 55.39 19.86 -11.69
CA PRO A 574 55.08 20.93 -12.62
C PRO A 574 54.27 20.46 -13.83
N ASP A 575 53.64 21.45 -14.43
CA ASP A 575 52.89 21.46 -15.69
C ASP A 575 53.55 20.70 -16.84
N GLU A 576 52.71 19.88 -17.60
CA GLU A 576 52.57 19.96 -19.05
C GLU A 576 51.20 19.40 -19.46
#